data_8e6759f59e0d23a5617b37736e703ec4
#
_entry.id   8e6759f59e0d23a5617b37736e703ec4
#
_cell.length_a   1.000
_cell.length_b   1.000
_cell.length_c   1.000
_cell.angle_alpha   90.00
_cell.angle_beta   90.00
_cell.angle_gamma   90.00
#
_symmetry.space_group_name_H-M   'P 1'
#
loop_
_entity.id
_entity.type
_entity.pdbx_description
1 polymer ?
#
loop_
_entity_poly.entity_id
_entity_poly.type
_entity_poly.pdbx_seq_one_letter_code
_entity_poly.pdbx_strand_id
1 'polypeptide(L)'
;MLWDIGANIGSYSVYAALSKKMQVVAFEPSPFNIEFLSRNIWLNNLEAQVTVVPNPLSSDATQAKLLMKSIEWGNSGSTFGENYAENGQPIEVEFEYQTIGFSMDQALTWLGLAQPDYIKLDVDGIEGLILSGGAKVLSKVKSLLVEMPEFDTGRQMVQSALTNAGLTRKKSAQHNEIWSRL
;
A
#
# COMPACT_ATOMS: atom_id res chain seq x y z
N MET A 1 -5.04 7.78 12.53
CA MET A 1 -3.88 7.55 11.67
C MET A 1 -4.28 6.62 10.53
N LEU A 2 -4.01 7.01 9.29
CA LEU A 2 -4.18 6.16 8.09
C LEU A 2 -2.79 5.83 7.51
N TRP A 3 -2.57 4.57 7.10
CA TRP A 3 -1.54 4.20 6.14
C TRP A 3 -2.21 3.96 4.79
N ASP A 4 -1.81 4.75 3.79
CA ASP A 4 -2.26 4.67 2.39
C ASP A 4 -1.14 3.99 1.59
N ILE A 5 -1.27 2.68 1.40
CA ILE A 5 -0.26 1.83 0.75
C ILE A 5 -0.66 1.65 -0.72
N GLY A 6 0.21 2.08 -1.64
CA GLY A 6 -0.12 2.33 -3.04
C GLY A 6 -0.87 3.65 -3.18
N ALA A 7 -0.28 4.74 -2.66
CA ALA A 7 -0.97 6.03 -2.60
C ALA A 7 -1.19 6.65 -3.99
N ASN A 8 -0.42 6.25 -5.00
CA ASN A 8 -0.47 6.77 -6.36
C ASN A 8 -0.36 8.31 -6.33
N ILE A 9 -1.27 9.05 -6.94
CA ILE A 9 -1.30 10.52 -6.91
C ILE A 9 -1.86 11.11 -5.61
N GLY A 10 -2.22 10.28 -4.62
CA GLY A 10 -2.62 10.69 -3.29
C GLY A 10 -4.11 10.96 -3.09
N SER A 11 -5.00 10.42 -3.92
CA SER A 11 -6.44 10.65 -3.83
C SER A 11 -7.01 10.28 -2.45
N TYR A 12 -6.68 9.10 -1.93
CA TYR A 12 -7.10 8.67 -0.58
C TYR A 12 -6.40 9.47 0.52
N SER A 13 -5.12 9.73 0.38
CA SER A 13 -4.32 10.53 1.33
C SER A 13 -4.91 11.93 1.52
N VAL A 14 -5.16 12.65 0.42
CA VAL A 14 -5.75 13.99 0.42
C VAL A 14 -7.16 13.97 0.99
N TYR A 15 -8.00 13.00 0.57
CA TYR A 15 -9.35 12.87 1.11
C TYR A 15 -9.34 12.62 2.63
N ALA A 16 -8.51 11.71 3.11
CA ALA A 16 -8.42 11.38 4.54
C ALA A 16 -7.93 12.58 5.36
N ALA A 17 -6.91 13.29 4.88
CA ALA A 17 -6.37 14.45 5.56
C ALA A 17 -7.37 15.62 5.57
N LEU A 18 -7.99 15.96 4.45
CA LEU A 18 -8.95 17.08 4.34
C LEU A 18 -10.27 16.79 5.04
N SER A 19 -10.93 15.68 4.67
CA SER A 19 -12.32 15.41 5.07
C SER A 19 -12.43 14.77 6.45
N LYS A 20 -11.42 14.00 6.86
CA LYS A 20 -11.42 13.28 8.15
C LYS A 20 -10.43 13.83 9.15
N LYS A 21 -9.65 14.84 8.76
CA LYS A 21 -8.60 15.45 9.61
C LYS A 21 -7.61 14.41 10.16
N MET A 22 -7.33 13.36 9.37
CA MET A 22 -6.42 12.29 9.76
C MET A 22 -4.97 12.68 9.48
N GLN A 23 -4.07 12.19 10.31
CA GLN A 23 -2.67 12.07 9.92
C GLN A 23 -2.54 10.88 8.97
N VAL A 24 -1.75 11.01 7.92
CA VAL A 24 -1.58 9.99 6.88
C VAL A 24 -0.11 9.69 6.65
N VAL A 25 0.22 8.41 6.48
CA VAL A 25 1.48 7.96 5.90
C VAL A 25 1.17 7.36 4.53
N ALA A 26 1.65 8.00 3.47
CA ALA A 26 1.46 7.61 2.09
C ALA A 26 2.69 6.86 1.58
N PHE A 27 2.54 5.58 1.23
CA PHE A 27 3.59 4.75 0.62
C PHE A 27 3.37 4.72 -0.88
N GLU A 28 4.31 5.26 -1.63
CA GLU A 28 4.28 5.28 -3.10
C GLU A 28 5.70 5.20 -3.66
N PRO A 29 6.11 4.10 -4.30
CA PRO A 29 7.48 3.95 -4.77
C PRO A 29 7.73 4.55 -6.16
N SER A 30 6.70 4.75 -7.00
CA SER A 30 6.88 5.30 -8.34
C SER A 30 7.28 6.78 -8.29
N PRO A 31 8.45 7.16 -8.85
CA PRO A 31 8.89 8.56 -8.85
C PRO A 31 7.93 9.46 -9.64
N PHE A 32 7.25 8.93 -10.66
CA PHE A 32 6.28 9.66 -11.47
C PHE A 32 5.00 9.97 -10.66
N ASN A 33 4.55 9.04 -9.85
CA ASN A 33 3.39 9.24 -8.98
C ASN A 33 3.73 10.12 -7.77
N ILE A 34 4.93 9.98 -7.19
CA ILE A 34 5.40 10.81 -6.07
C ILE A 34 5.40 12.30 -6.46
N GLU A 35 5.75 12.65 -7.68
CA GLU A 35 5.69 14.04 -8.13
C GLU A 35 4.28 14.60 -7.97
N PHE A 36 3.25 13.90 -8.46
CA PHE A 36 1.86 14.32 -8.36
C PHE A 36 1.33 14.28 -6.91
N LEU A 37 1.66 13.23 -6.16
CA LEU A 37 1.33 13.12 -4.75
C LEU A 37 1.86 14.35 -3.97
N SER A 38 3.12 14.71 -4.20
CA SER A 38 3.75 15.87 -3.54
C SER A 38 3.08 17.19 -3.93
N ARG A 39 2.73 17.36 -5.21
CA ARG A 39 1.99 18.55 -5.68
C ARG A 39 0.59 18.61 -5.08
N ASN A 40 -0.12 17.48 -4.97
CA ASN A 40 -1.45 17.44 -4.37
C ASN A 40 -1.40 17.73 -2.86
N ILE A 41 -0.37 17.31 -2.14
CA ILE A 41 -0.14 17.69 -0.74
C ILE A 41 0.07 19.18 -0.64
N TRP A 42 0.95 19.76 -1.43
CA TRP A 42 1.25 21.19 -1.43
C TRP A 42 0.02 22.05 -1.81
N LEU A 43 -0.69 21.71 -2.87
CA LEU A 43 -1.88 22.45 -3.32
C LEU A 43 -3.00 22.49 -2.28
N ASN A 44 -3.04 21.52 -1.39
CA ASN A 44 -4.06 21.40 -0.34
C ASN A 44 -3.54 21.82 1.05
N ASN A 45 -2.30 22.30 1.18
CA ASN A 45 -1.65 22.70 2.43
C ASN A 45 -1.66 21.57 3.47
N LEU A 46 -1.26 20.35 3.05
CA LEU A 46 -1.31 19.14 3.86
C LEU A 46 0.07 18.67 4.35
N GLU A 47 1.13 19.47 4.24
CA GLU A 47 2.51 19.11 4.54
C GLU A 47 2.70 18.67 6.00
N ALA A 48 1.89 19.21 6.91
CA ALA A 48 1.90 18.82 8.33
C ALA A 48 1.06 17.59 8.64
N GLN A 49 0.29 17.09 7.68
CA GLN A 49 -0.66 15.97 7.88
C GLN A 49 -0.29 14.71 7.12
N VAL A 50 0.44 14.82 5.99
CA VAL A 50 0.79 13.70 5.12
C VAL A 50 2.31 13.51 5.10
N THR A 51 2.76 12.35 5.55
CA THR A 51 4.16 11.90 5.42
C THR A 51 4.26 10.99 4.21
N VAL A 52 5.17 11.28 3.28
CA VAL A 52 5.43 10.44 2.10
C VAL A 52 6.60 9.51 2.39
N VAL A 53 6.41 8.22 2.13
CA VAL A 53 7.45 7.18 2.18
C VAL A 53 7.67 6.67 0.75
N PRO A 54 8.80 7.05 0.10
CA PRO A 54 9.06 6.76 -1.31
C PRO A 54 9.66 5.37 -1.54
N ASN A 55 9.37 4.44 -0.65
CA ASN A 55 9.87 3.07 -0.71
C ASN A 55 8.71 2.08 -0.85
N PRO A 56 8.88 1.01 -1.64
CA PRO A 56 7.91 -0.07 -1.68
C PRO A 56 7.89 -0.83 -0.37
N LEU A 57 6.71 -1.39 -0.04
CA LEU A 57 6.58 -2.39 1.01
C LEU A 57 6.69 -3.81 0.44
N SER A 58 7.16 -4.74 1.27
CA SER A 58 7.33 -6.15 0.96
C SER A 58 7.14 -7.00 2.23
N SER A 59 7.47 -8.29 2.16
CA SER A 59 7.46 -9.18 3.33
C SER A 59 8.61 -8.92 4.31
N ASP A 60 9.75 -8.42 3.81
CA ASP A 60 10.95 -8.12 4.60
C ASP A 60 11.82 -7.09 3.88
N ALA A 61 12.88 -6.59 4.56
CA ALA A 61 13.87 -5.70 3.95
C ALA A 61 14.61 -6.42 2.83
N THR A 62 14.55 -5.83 1.64
CA THR A 62 15.20 -6.41 0.46
C THR A 62 15.55 -5.34 -0.55
N GLN A 63 16.61 -5.61 -1.33
CA GLN A 63 16.91 -4.88 -2.56
C GLN A 63 16.34 -5.68 -3.72
N ALA A 64 15.45 -5.08 -4.49
CA ALA A 64 14.83 -5.69 -5.65
C ALA A 64 14.50 -4.64 -6.71
N LYS A 65 14.02 -5.08 -7.86
CA LYS A 65 13.54 -4.19 -8.91
C LYS A 65 12.13 -3.70 -8.60
N LEU A 66 11.90 -2.42 -8.78
CA LEU A 66 10.57 -1.88 -9.01
C LEU A 66 10.31 -1.95 -10.51
N LEU A 67 9.32 -2.73 -10.89
CA LEU A 67 8.89 -2.92 -12.27
C LEU A 67 7.67 -2.04 -12.52
N MET A 68 7.69 -1.23 -13.57
CA MET A 68 6.60 -0.31 -13.92
C MET A 68 6.09 -0.59 -15.31
N LYS A 69 4.79 -0.75 -15.42
CA LYS A 69 4.09 -0.96 -16.69
C LYS A 69 4.07 0.30 -17.54
N SER A 70 4.16 1.48 -16.91
CA SER A 70 4.16 2.77 -17.59
C SER A 70 4.90 3.82 -16.79
N ILE A 71 5.52 4.77 -17.48
CA ILE A 71 6.14 5.97 -16.93
C ILE A 71 5.18 7.17 -16.90
N GLU A 72 3.94 6.99 -17.35
CA GLU A 72 2.95 8.05 -17.32
C GLU A 72 2.53 8.37 -15.89
N TRP A 73 2.28 9.63 -15.62
CA TRP A 73 1.84 10.10 -14.31
C TRP A 73 0.45 9.60 -13.92
N GLY A 74 0.31 9.13 -12.70
CA GLY A 74 -0.94 8.58 -12.19
C GLY A 74 -1.25 7.17 -12.66
N ASN A 75 -0.33 6.53 -13.38
CA ASN A 75 -0.53 5.15 -13.84
C ASN A 75 -0.39 4.18 -12.66
N SER A 76 -1.13 3.06 -12.76
CA SER A 76 -1.02 1.87 -11.90
C SER A 76 -0.24 0.76 -12.61
N GLY A 77 -0.11 -0.40 -11.98
CA GLY A 77 0.59 -1.54 -12.56
C GLY A 77 2.09 -1.53 -12.29
N SER A 78 2.48 -1.09 -11.09
CA SER A 78 3.85 -1.22 -10.60
C SER A 78 3.94 -2.35 -9.58
N THR A 79 4.97 -3.20 -9.67
CA THR A 79 5.22 -4.26 -8.70
C THR A 79 6.67 -4.26 -8.23
N PHE A 80 6.91 -4.74 -7.01
CA PHE A 80 8.24 -4.77 -6.40
C PHE A 80 8.68 -6.20 -6.07
N GLY A 81 9.82 -6.61 -6.63
CA GLY A 81 10.43 -7.91 -6.39
C GLY A 81 9.79 -9.07 -7.14
N GLU A 82 8.57 -8.92 -7.58
CA GLU A 82 7.79 -9.91 -8.32
C GLU A 82 7.46 -9.41 -9.72
N ASN A 83 7.29 -10.30 -10.67
CA ASN A 83 6.92 -9.94 -12.05
C ASN A 83 5.51 -10.45 -12.40
N TYR A 84 4.52 -10.03 -11.64
CA TYR A 84 3.11 -10.28 -11.95
C TYR A 84 2.23 -9.12 -11.48
N ALA A 85 1.11 -8.94 -12.18
CA ALA A 85 0.07 -7.97 -11.87
C ALA A 85 -1.03 -8.57 -10.97
N GLU A 86 -2.08 -7.80 -10.72
CA GLU A 86 -3.29 -8.17 -9.95
C GLU A 86 -3.94 -9.48 -10.42
N ASN A 87 -3.84 -9.80 -11.72
CA ASN A 87 -4.37 -11.02 -12.34
C ASN A 87 -3.41 -12.22 -12.29
N GLY A 88 -2.25 -12.08 -11.65
CA GLY A 88 -1.22 -13.11 -11.56
C GLY A 88 -0.44 -13.37 -12.84
N GLN A 89 -0.63 -12.56 -13.88
CA GLN A 89 0.12 -12.67 -15.14
C GLN A 89 1.34 -11.74 -15.13
N PRO A 90 2.43 -12.10 -15.83
CA PRO A 90 3.57 -11.20 -15.98
C PRO A 90 3.18 -9.84 -16.54
N ILE A 91 3.75 -8.76 -16.00
CA ILE A 91 3.56 -7.42 -16.52
C ILE A 91 4.50 -7.16 -17.72
N GLU A 92 4.03 -6.37 -18.68
CA GLU A 92 4.89 -5.75 -19.68
C GLU A 92 5.61 -4.57 -19.04
N VAL A 93 6.92 -4.67 -18.88
CA VAL A 93 7.74 -3.67 -18.19
C VAL A 93 8.21 -2.61 -19.16
N GLU A 94 7.76 -1.36 -18.99
CA GLU A 94 8.28 -0.22 -19.74
C GLU A 94 9.54 0.34 -19.10
N PHE A 95 9.58 0.40 -17.76
CA PHE A 95 10.71 0.92 -17.00
C PHE A 95 10.93 0.15 -15.71
N GLU A 96 12.21 -0.05 -15.34
CA GLU A 96 12.58 -0.70 -14.09
C GLU A 96 13.84 -0.08 -13.48
N TYR A 97 13.94 -0.14 -12.16
CA TYR A 97 15.17 0.21 -11.44
C TYR A 97 15.29 -0.54 -10.11
N GLN A 98 16.53 -0.65 -9.62
CA GLN A 98 16.81 -1.24 -8.30
C GLN A 98 16.45 -0.24 -7.19
N THR A 99 15.70 -0.72 -6.19
CA THR A 99 15.40 0.06 -4.99
C THR A 99 15.36 -0.85 -3.75
N ILE A 100 15.16 -0.25 -2.59
CA ILE A 100 15.07 -0.96 -1.31
C ILE A 100 13.62 -0.90 -0.84
N GLY A 101 13.05 -2.06 -0.58
CA GLY A 101 11.79 -2.20 0.13
C GLY A 101 11.99 -2.72 1.54
N PHE A 102 10.95 -2.66 2.37
CA PHE A 102 10.93 -3.16 3.73
C PHE A 102 9.51 -3.58 4.13
N SER A 103 9.39 -4.30 5.24
CA SER A 103 8.08 -4.73 5.69
C SER A 103 7.32 -3.63 6.44
N MET A 104 6.00 -3.80 6.61
CA MET A 104 5.18 -2.89 7.43
C MET A 104 5.71 -2.79 8.86
N ASP A 105 6.14 -3.91 9.45
CA ASP A 105 6.68 -3.93 10.82
C ASP A 105 8.02 -3.21 10.92
N GLN A 106 8.85 -3.26 9.86
CA GLN A 106 10.09 -2.50 9.76
C GLN A 106 9.82 -1.02 9.53
N ALA A 107 8.86 -0.66 8.68
CA ALA A 107 8.43 0.73 8.53
C ALA A 107 8.02 1.35 9.87
N LEU A 108 7.21 0.64 10.64
CA LEU A 108 6.81 1.07 11.98
C LEU A 108 8.01 1.29 12.93
N THR A 109 8.97 0.37 12.91
CA THR A 109 10.05 0.35 13.91
C THR A 109 11.28 1.14 13.49
N TRP A 110 11.73 1.04 12.25
CA TRP A 110 12.95 1.69 11.76
C TRP A 110 12.75 3.17 11.45
N LEU A 111 11.58 3.51 10.89
CA LEU A 111 11.27 4.91 10.58
C LEU A 111 10.55 5.62 11.72
N GLY A 112 10.20 4.91 12.80
CA GLY A 112 9.48 5.49 13.94
C GLY A 112 8.07 5.98 13.57
N LEU A 113 7.46 5.38 12.56
CA LEU A 113 6.12 5.78 12.10
C LEU A 113 5.08 5.46 13.17
N ALA A 114 4.03 6.29 13.25
CA ALA A 114 2.93 6.05 14.16
C ALA A 114 2.10 4.83 13.70
N GLN A 115 1.65 4.02 14.68
CA GLN A 115 0.78 2.88 14.46
C GLN A 115 -0.51 3.31 13.73
N PRO A 116 -0.88 2.71 12.60
CA PRO A 116 -2.12 3.04 11.93
C PRO A 116 -3.34 2.50 12.67
N ASP A 117 -4.42 3.30 12.68
CA ASP A 117 -5.75 2.82 13.02
C ASP A 117 -6.41 2.16 11.80
N TYR A 118 -6.12 2.69 10.61
CA TYR A 118 -6.69 2.29 9.34
C TYR A 118 -5.61 2.09 8.30
N ILE A 119 -5.82 1.15 7.40
CA ILE A 119 -4.96 0.89 6.24
C ILE A 119 -5.82 0.85 4.98
N LYS A 120 -5.38 1.51 3.90
CA LYS A 120 -5.77 1.20 2.52
C LYS A 120 -4.58 0.49 1.88
N LEU A 121 -4.81 -0.64 1.26
CA LEU A 121 -3.79 -1.45 0.57
C LEU A 121 -4.27 -1.80 -0.83
N ASP A 122 -3.53 -1.32 -1.82
CA ASP A 122 -3.89 -1.40 -3.23
C ASP A 122 -2.60 -1.18 -4.05
N VAL A 123 -1.95 -2.29 -4.44
CA VAL A 123 -0.58 -2.32 -4.97
C VAL A 123 -0.39 -3.29 -6.14
N ASP A 124 -1.47 -3.59 -6.85
CA ASP A 124 -1.48 -4.35 -8.09
C ASP A 124 -0.93 -5.80 -7.99
N GLY A 125 -1.22 -6.53 -6.87
CA GLY A 125 -1.05 -8.00 -6.81
C GLY A 125 -0.13 -8.54 -5.71
N ILE A 126 0.70 -7.73 -5.07
CA ILE A 126 1.60 -8.15 -3.98
C ILE A 126 1.06 -7.88 -2.57
N GLU A 127 -0.24 -7.63 -2.42
CA GLU A 127 -0.91 -7.36 -1.13
C GLU A 127 -0.61 -8.43 -0.09
N GLY A 128 -0.68 -9.70 -0.50
CA GLY A 128 -0.41 -10.84 0.38
C GLY A 128 1.02 -10.86 0.93
N LEU A 129 2.01 -10.48 0.12
CA LEU A 129 3.41 -10.36 0.55
C LEU A 129 3.57 -9.23 1.56
N ILE A 130 2.99 -8.05 1.28
CA ILE A 130 3.04 -6.90 2.20
C ILE A 130 2.41 -7.24 3.54
N LEU A 131 1.21 -7.86 3.53
CA LEU A 131 0.51 -8.25 4.75
C LEU A 131 1.29 -9.29 5.57
N SER A 132 2.01 -10.20 4.92
CA SER A 132 2.84 -11.20 5.61
C SER A 132 3.97 -10.57 6.44
N GLY A 133 4.46 -9.39 6.03
CA GLY A 133 5.46 -8.60 6.76
C GLY A 133 4.89 -7.62 7.78
N GLY A 134 3.60 -7.70 8.11
CA GLY A 134 2.89 -6.72 8.92
C GLY A 134 2.23 -7.25 10.20
N ALA A 135 2.65 -8.38 10.74
CA ALA A 135 1.97 -9.03 11.87
C ALA A 135 1.80 -8.10 13.09
N LYS A 136 2.83 -7.32 13.43
CA LYS A 136 2.81 -6.37 14.55
C LYS A 136 1.88 -5.18 14.27
N VAL A 137 1.97 -4.60 13.07
CA VAL A 137 1.10 -3.51 12.62
C VAL A 137 -0.35 -3.99 12.60
N LEU A 138 -0.61 -5.10 11.91
CA LEU A 138 -1.96 -5.67 11.77
C LEU A 138 -2.60 -6.05 13.10
N SER A 139 -1.82 -6.44 14.11
CA SER A 139 -2.37 -6.79 15.44
C SER A 139 -3.13 -5.65 16.11
N LYS A 140 -2.92 -4.39 15.70
CA LYS A 140 -3.51 -3.19 16.31
C LYS A 140 -4.41 -2.39 15.37
N VAL A 141 -4.46 -2.73 14.09
CA VAL A 141 -5.31 -2.05 13.08
C VAL A 141 -6.78 -2.29 13.41
N LYS A 142 -7.59 -1.24 13.33
CA LYS A 142 -9.04 -1.29 13.55
C LYS A 142 -9.78 -1.78 12.31
N SER A 143 -9.40 -1.25 11.16
CA SER A 143 -10.00 -1.62 9.87
C SER A 143 -9.01 -1.45 8.72
N LEU A 144 -9.18 -2.26 7.70
CA LEU A 144 -8.35 -2.28 6.49
C LEU A 144 -9.27 -2.40 5.28
N LEU A 145 -9.03 -1.54 4.29
CA LEU A 145 -9.55 -1.65 2.93
C LEU A 145 -8.44 -2.26 2.08
N VAL A 146 -8.72 -3.36 1.42
CA VAL A 146 -7.77 -4.03 0.52
C VAL A 146 -8.39 -4.27 -0.84
N GLU A 147 -7.63 -3.99 -1.90
CA GLU A 147 -7.91 -4.54 -3.22
C GLU A 147 -7.45 -6.00 -3.26
N MET A 148 -8.38 -6.87 -3.67
CA MET A 148 -8.12 -8.32 -3.65
C MET A 148 -7.50 -8.75 -4.97
N PRO A 149 -6.33 -9.42 -4.95
CA PRO A 149 -5.77 -10.01 -6.17
C PRO A 149 -6.81 -10.86 -6.93
N GLU A 150 -6.74 -10.88 -8.26
CA GLU A 150 -7.69 -11.64 -9.08
C GLU A 150 -7.34 -13.14 -9.16
N PHE A 151 -6.15 -13.55 -8.70
CA PHE A 151 -5.70 -14.94 -8.71
C PHE A 151 -5.83 -15.60 -7.32
N ASP A 152 -6.14 -16.89 -7.31
CA ASP A 152 -6.54 -17.63 -6.11
C ASP A 152 -5.47 -17.65 -5.01
N THR A 153 -4.20 -17.87 -5.35
CA THR A 153 -3.12 -17.92 -4.34
C THR A 153 -2.91 -16.57 -3.67
N GLY A 154 -2.98 -15.46 -4.42
CA GLY A 154 -2.90 -14.11 -3.85
C GLY A 154 -4.07 -13.83 -2.91
N ARG A 155 -5.30 -14.17 -3.31
CA ARG A 155 -6.49 -14.05 -2.45
C ARG A 155 -6.35 -14.84 -1.15
N GLN A 156 -5.89 -16.09 -1.23
CA GLN A 156 -5.67 -16.94 -0.06
C GLN A 156 -4.63 -16.34 0.91
N MET A 157 -3.54 -15.79 0.38
CA MET A 157 -2.52 -15.11 1.20
C MET A 157 -3.10 -13.93 1.94
N VAL A 158 -3.84 -13.04 1.26
CA VAL A 158 -4.49 -11.88 1.87
C VAL A 158 -5.46 -12.33 2.96
N GLN A 159 -6.39 -13.25 2.65
CA GLN A 159 -7.39 -13.74 3.59
C GLN A 159 -6.77 -14.39 4.81
N SER A 160 -5.73 -15.21 4.61
CA SER A 160 -5.02 -15.87 5.71
C SER A 160 -4.32 -14.86 6.61
N ALA A 161 -3.61 -13.89 6.05
CA ALA A 161 -2.91 -12.86 6.83
C ALA A 161 -3.90 -12.04 7.68
N LEU A 162 -5.02 -11.59 7.10
CA LEU A 162 -6.02 -10.78 7.80
C LEU A 162 -6.76 -11.59 8.87
N THR A 163 -7.12 -12.85 8.57
CA THR A 163 -7.77 -13.74 9.54
C THR A 163 -6.84 -14.03 10.72
N ASN A 164 -5.57 -14.36 10.46
CA ASN A 164 -4.57 -14.61 11.50
C ASN A 164 -4.31 -13.37 12.37
N ALA A 165 -4.45 -12.17 11.80
CA ALA A 165 -4.40 -10.91 12.55
C ALA A 165 -5.66 -10.62 13.37
N GLY A 166 -6.69 -11.47 13.31
CA GLY A 166 -7.96 -11.31 14.03
C GLY A 166 -8.92 -10.31 13.41
N LEU A 167 -8.78 -10.04 12.12
CA LEU A 167 -9.71 -9.23 11.35
C LEU A 167 -10.76 -10.13 10.70
N THR A 168 -11.98 -9.61 10.53
CA THR A 168 -13.10 -10.29 9.87
C THR A 168 -13.61 -9.45 8.70
N ARG A 169 -13.94 -10.10 7.59
CA ARG A 169 -14.50 -9.43 6.42
C ARG A 169 -15.88 -8.86 6.75
N LYS A 170 -16.07 -7.58 6.53
CA LYS A 170 -17.34 -6.85 6.78
C LYS A 170 -18.09 -6.53 5.50
N LYS A 171 -17.37 -6.22 4.43
CA LYS A 171 -17.97 -5.80 3.16
C LYS A 171 -17.07 -6.24 2.00
N SER A 172 -17.69 -6.57 0.88
CA SER A 172 -17.02 -6.80 -0.40
C SER A 172 -17.78 -6.05 -1.49
N ALA A 173 -17.05 -5.36 -2.37
CA ALA A 173 -17.62 -4.67 -3.52
C ALA A 173 -16.60 -4.70 -4.66
N GLN A 174 -16.93 -5.37 -5.75
CA GLN A 174 -16.02 -5.63 -6.86
C GLN A 174 -14.74 -6.35 -6.35
N HIS A 175 -13.56 -5.77 -6.59
CA HIS A 175 -12.29 -6.29 -6.12
C HIS A 175 -11.90 -5.80 -4.71
N ASN A 176 -12.67 -4.88 -4.12
CA ASN A 176 -12.35 -4.27 -2.82
C ASN A 176 -13.06 -4.96 -1.66
N GLU A 177 -12.33 -5.25 -0.59
CA GLU A 177 -12.86 -5.80 0.65
C GLU A 177 -12.52 -4.93 1.86
N ILE A 178 -13.48 -4.77 2.77
CA ILE A 178 -13.27 -4.14 4.09
C ILE A 178 -13.19 -5.22 5.15
N TRP A 179 -12.09 -5.21 5.87
CA TRP A 179 -11.82 -6.09 7.02
C TRP A 179 -11.71 -5.25 8.29
N SER A 180 -12.31 -5.70 9.38
CA SER A 180 -12.29 -4.97 10.66
C SER A 180 -12.24 -5.92 11.84
N ARG A 181 -11.74 -5.41 12.96
CA ARG A 181 -11.93 -6.07 14.26
C ARG A 181 -13.39 -5.95 14.68
N LEU A 182 -13.83 -6.91 15.49
CA LEU A 182 -15.16 -6.91 16.14
C LEU A 182 -15.26 -5.81 17.17
#